data_142f56e977a014c59c6a8a8fb33548ed
#
_entry.id   142f56e977a014c59c6a8a8fb33548ed
#
_cell.length_a   1.000
_cell.length_b   1.000
_cell.length_c   1.000
_cell.angle_alpha   90.00
_cell.angle_beta   90.00
_cell.angle_gamma   90.00
#
_symmetry.space_group_name_H-M   'P 1'
#
loop_
_entity.id
_entity.type
_entity.pdbx_description
1 polymer ?
#
loop_
_entity_poly.entity_id
_entity_poly.type
_entity_poly.pdbx_seq_one_letter_code
_entity_poly.pdbx_strand_id
1 'polypeptide(L)'
;MEINEDSRRILTSQPVTDAVHPTKRPIFTWDILRHMGDRIGIFGGTFDPPHLGHLILASEALAQLNLSRLLWVLTSIPPHKLAQPISPLENRRAMLEAAIADEPAFEVSEVDINRPGPHYTADTLKLLAKQYPGAALVLLLGGDSLHDLATWHEPGKLVEECDEIGVMRRPDDSIDLTGLEQQIPGITAKVRFVDAPLLEIASHEIRKRAAENRPFRYYVPAGVYAYIVETGLYRK
;
A
#
# COMPACT_ATOMS: atom_id res chain seq x y z
N MET A 1 -29.91 -79.35 10.17
CA MET A 1 -28.92 -78.82 9.21
C MET A 1 -28.67 -77.39 9.65
N GLU A 2 -27.54 -77.24 10.34
CA GLU A 2 -27.15 -76.11 11.16
C GLU A 2 -26.85 -74.90 10.25
N ILE A 3 -27.36 -73.74 10.63
CA ILE A 3 -26.99 -72.48 10.06
C ILE A 3 -26.07 -71.79 11.06
N ASN A 4 -24.87 -71.60 10.61
CA ASN A 4 -23.78 -71.01 11.40
C ASN A 4 -23.95 -69.46 11.48
N GLU A 5 -24.18 -68.94 12.68
CA GLU A 5 -24.03 -67.57 13.05
C GLU A 5 -22.54 -67.34 13.32
N ASP A 6 -21.89 -66.51 12.53
CA ASP A 6 -20.84 -65.64 13.05
C ASP A 6 -20.28 -64.75 11.92
N SER A 7 -20.45 -63.44 12.06
CA SER A 7 -19.50 -62.39 11.60
C SER A 7 -20.17 -61.03 11.53
N ARG A 8 -20.61 -60.51 12.68
CA ARG A 8 -20.81 -59.05 12.83
C ARG A 8 -19.55 -58.48 13.51
N ARG A 9 -18.53 -58.15 12.70
CA ARG A 9 -17.47 -57.24 13.13
C ARG A 9 -17.99 -55.81 13.02
N ILE A 10 -18.31 -55.24 14.15
CA ILE A 10 -18.56 -53.80 14.32
C ILE A 10 -17.20 -53.09 14.12
N LEU A 11 -17.05 -52.41 12.99
CA LEU A 11 -15.96 -51.46 12.76
C LEU A 11 -16.28 -50.21 13.61
N THR A 12 -15.70 -50.13 14.78
CA THR A 12 -15.64 -48.90 15.57
C THR A 12 -14.66 -47.97 14.89
N SER A 13 -15.23 -46.96 14.22
CA SER A 13 -14.44 -45.82 13.71
C SER A 13 -13.92 -45.01 14.88
N GLN A 14 -12.63 -45.02 15.10
CA GLN A 14 -11.99 -44.08 16.00
C GLN A 14 -12.08 -42.68 15.40
N PRO A 15 -12.33 -41.63 16.16
CA PRO A 15 -12.26 -40.27 15.67
C PRO A 15 -10.79 -39.92 15.39
N VAL A 16 -10.51 -39.58 14.16
CA VAL A 16 -9.23 -38.96 13.76
C VAL A 16 -9.21 -37.56 14.36
N THR A 17 -8.56 -37.42 15.50
CA THR A 17 -8.21 -36.10 16.03
C THR A 17 -6.95 -35.63 15.30
N ASP A 18 -7.12 -35.09 14.11
CA ASP A 18 -6.08 -34.23 13.52
C ASP A 18 -5.94 -32.98 14.38
N ALA A 19 -5.05 -33.05 15.33
CA ALA A 19 -4.52 -31.89 16.01
C ALA A 19 -3.77 -31.07 14.96
N VAL A 20 -4.46 -30.08 14.39
CA VAL A 20 -3.84 -29.00 13.63
C VAL A 20 -2.87 -28.31 14.58
N HIS A 21 -1.61 -28.72 14.56
CA HIS A 21 -0.56 -27.95 15.21
C HIS A 21 -0.59 -26.54 14.61
N PRO A 22 -0.74 -25.50 15.42
CA PRO A 22 -0.59 -24.14 14.93
C PRO A 22 0.83 -24.05 14.38
N THR A 23 0.96 -24.02 13.04
CA THR A 23 2.23 -23.68 12.40
C THR A 23 2.64 -22.34 12.99
N LYS A 24 3.70 -22.36 13.80
CA LYS A 24 4.33 -21.14 14.31
C LYS A 24 4.60 -20.26 13.09
N ARG A 25 3.79 -19.24 12.90
CA ARG A 25 4.12 -18.15 11.97
C ARG A 25 5.53 -17.71 12.33
N PRO A 26 6.44 -17.52 11.37
CA PRO A 26 7.75 -16.98 11.70
C PRO A 26 7.49 -15.69 12.46
N ILE A 27 7.89 -15.67 13.73
CA ILE A 27 7.91 -14.47 14.55
C ILE A 27 8.98 -13.62 13.86
N PHE A 28 8.56 -12.75 12.94
CA PHE A 28 9.36 -11.60 12.56
C PHE A 28 9.53 -10.83 13.86
N THR A 29 10.68 -10.99 14.48
CA THR A 29 10.95 -10.46 15.81
C THR A 29 11.04 -8.95 15.68
N TRP A 30 9.91 -8.27 15.83
CA TRP A 30 9.78 -6.81 15.96
C TRP A 30 10.74 -6.24 17.00
N ASP A 31 11.25 -7.07 17.94
CA ASP A 31 12.24 -6.68 18.93
C ASP A 31 13.64 -6.41 18.36
N ILE A 32 14.01 -6.99 17.21
CA ILE A 32 15.28 -6.69 16.57
C ILE A 32 15.24 -5.33 15.87
N LEU A 33 14.07 -4.94 15.33
CA LEU A 33 13.89 -3.66 14.63
C LEU A 33 13.80 -2.45 15.58
N ARG A 34 13.46 -2.64 16.85
CA ARG A 34 13.44 -1.59 17.88
C ARG A 34 14.80 -0.96 18.18
N HIS A 35 15.89 -1.59 17.79
CA HIS A 35 17.27 -1.09 18.01
C HIS A 35 17.85 -0.38 16.77
N MET A 36 17.22 -0.48 15.62
CA MET A 36 17.51 0.35 14.46
C MET A 36 16.46 1.44 14.45
N GLY A 37 16.81 2.70 14.57
CA GLY A 37 15.83 3.81 14.64
C GLY A 37 14.62 3.61 13.71
N ASP A 38 13.45 4.10 14.09
CA ASP A 38 12.21 3.93 13.34
C ASP A 38 12.43 4.32 11.88
N ARG A 39 12.08 3.40 10.95
CA ARG A 39 12.06 3.66 9.52
C ARG A 39 10.62 3.69 9.07
N ILE A 40 10.14 4.84 8.65
CA ILE A 40 8.73 5.08 8.34
C ILE A 40 8.55 5.27 6.85
N GLY A 41 7.81 4.36 6.21
CA GLY A 41 7.39 4.50 4.82
C GLY A 41 6.29 5.55 4.68
N ILE A 42 6.39 6.41 3.67
CA ILE A 42 5.40 7.43 3.35
C ILE A 42 4.83 7.13 1.97
N PHE A 43 3.60 6.68 1.92
CA PHE A 43 2.92 6.32 0.68
C PHE A 43 1.74 7.27 0.42
N GLY A 44 2.00 8.28 -0.40
CA GLY A 44 1.01 9.29 -0.79
C GLY A 44 0.13 8.83 -1.95
N GLY A 45 -1.14 9.16 -1.90
CA GLY A 45 -2.04 8.85 -3.01
C GLY A 45 -3.45 9.41 -2.87
N THR A 46 -4.17 9.40 -3.99
CA THR A 46 -5.61 9.73 -4.01
C THR A 46 -6.44 8.56 -3.49
N PHE A 47 -6.01 7.33 -3.74
CA PHE A 47 -6.67 6.08 -3.34
C PHE A 47 -8.17 6.05 -3.66
N ASP A 48 -8.52 6.23 -4.93
CA ASP A 48 -9.90 6.36 -5.41
C ASP A 48 -10.26 5.30 -6.49
N PRO A 49 -10.43 4.00 -6.11
CA PRO A 49 -10.16 3.38 -4.80
C PRO A 49 -8.72 2.91 -4.61
N PRO A 50 -8.32 2.53 -3.38
CA PRO A 50 -7.13 1.69 -3.18
C PRO A 50 -7.36 0.32 -3.81
N HIS A 51 -6.29 -0.31 -4.31
CA HIS A 51 -6.37 -1.58 -5.04
C HIS A 51 -5.17 -2.49 -4.75
N LEU A 52 -5.23 -3.74 -5.22
CA LEU A 52 -4.21 -4.75 -4.91
C LEU A 52 -2.80 -4.31 -5.34
N GLY A 53 -2.64 -3.57 -6.43
CA GLY A 53 -1.34 -3.02 -6.83
C GLY A 53 -0.72 -2.09 -5.78
N HIS A 54 -1.54 -1.29 -5.09
CA HIS A 54 -1.05 -0.45 -3.99
C HIS A 54 -0.61 -1.30 -2.79
N LEU A 55 -1.40 -2.32 -2.42
CA LEU A 55 -1.08 -3.18 -1.26
C LEU A 55 0.18 -4.01 -1.49
N ILE A 56 0.37 -4.54 -2.70
CA ILE A 56 1.56 -5.31 -3.06
C ILE A 56 2.79 -4.41 -2.98
N LEU A 57 2.76 -3.21 -3.57
CA LEU A 57 3.86 -2.27 -3.46
C LEU A 57 4.17 -1.95 -1.99
N ALA A 58 3.15 -1.66 -1.20
CA ALA A 58 3.32 -1.32 0.21
C ALA A 58 3.93 -2.48 1.02
N SER A 59 3.46 -3.70 0.78
CA SER A 59 3.97 -4.91 1.44
C SER A 59 5.42 -5.21 1.06
N GLU A 60 5.76 -5.13 -0.22
CA GLU A 60 7.13 -5.35 -0.70
C GLU A 60 8.07 -4.26 -0.18
N ALA A 61 7.65 -3.00 -0.19
CA ALA A 61 8.44 -1.92 0.37
C ALA A 61 8.66 -2.08 1.88
N LEU A 62 7.62 -2.49 2.63
CA LEU A 62 7.74 -2.75 4.06
C LEU A 62 8.85 -3.77 4.35
N ALA A 63 8.89 -4.86 3.59
CA ALA A 63 9.85 -5.95 3.76
C ALA A 63 11.25 -5.56 3.25
N GLN A 64 11.37 -5.08 2.00
CA GLN A 64 12.66 -4.88 1.34
C GLN A 64 13.41 -3.66 1.85
N LEU A 65 12.70 -2.61 2.30
CA LEU A 65 13.30 -1.41 2.87
C LEU A 65 13.39 -1.45 4.40
N ASN A 66 13.04 -2.59 5.03
CA ASN A 66 13.03 -2.78 6.48
C ASN A 66 12.27 -1.66 7.21
N LEU A 67 11.05 -1.35 6.75
CA LEU A 67 10.24 -0.32 7.38
C LEU A 67 9.58 -0.87 8.65
N SER A 68 9.56 -0.05 9.73
CA SER A 68 8.85 -0.38 10.96
C SER A 68 7.34 -0.18 10.84
N ARG A 69 6.93 0.77 10.01
CA ARG A 69 5.54 1.09 9.65
C ARG A 69 5.46 1.79 8.31
N LEU A 70 4.26 1.85 7.76
CA LEU A 70 3.97 2.55 6.52
C LEU A 70 2.75 3.45 6.70
N LEU A 71 2.96 4.74 6.53
CA LEU A 71 1.91 5.76 6.57
C LEU A 71 1.29 5.91 5.18
N TRP A 72 0.00 5.61 5.08
CA TRP A 72 -0.80 5.87 3.89
C TRP A 72 -1.34 7.29 3.97
N VAL A 73 -0.72 8.20 3.23
CA VAL A 73 -1.06 9.62 3.22
C VAL A 73 -2.16 9.88 2.19
N LEU A 74 -3.38 10.03 2.67
CA LEU A 74 -4.54 10.31 1.82
C LEU A 74 -4.55 11.79 1.42
N THR A 75 -4.21 12.05 0.15
CA THR A 75 -4.19 13.42 -0.38
C THR A 75 -5.62 13.93 -0.59
N SER A 76 -6.00 14.95 0.16
CA SER A 76 -7.34 15.55 0.08
C SER A 76 -7.55 16.26 -1.26
N ILE A 77 -6.62 17.14 -1.63
CA ILE A 77 -6.66 17.93 -2.88
C ILE A 77 -5.34 17.70 -3.63
N PRO A 78 -5.24 16.66 -4.49
CA PRO A 78 -4.02 16.38 -5.23
C PRO A 78 -3.78 17.46 -6.30
N PRO A 79 -2.61 18.13 -6.32
CA PRO A 79 -2.33 19.25 -7.24
C PRO A 79 -2.48 18.89 -8.72
N HIS A 80 -2.13 17.66 -9.07
CA HIS A 80 -2.17 17.18 -10.47
C HIS A 80 -3.57 16.75 -10.95
N LYS A 81 -4.60 16.79 -10.08
CA LYS A 81 -5.95 16.29 -10.38
C LYS A 81 -7.05 17.32 -10.14
N LEU A 82 -6.73 18.60 -10.06
CA LEU A 82 -7.70 19.68 -9.76
C LEU A 82 -8.88 19.72 -10.74
N ALA A 83 -8.70 19.27 -11.98
CA ALA A 83 -9.74 19.24 -13.01
C ALA A 83 -10.46 17.88 -13.12
N GLN A 84 -10.09 16.87 -12.32
CA GLN A 84 -10.70 15.53 -12.40
C GLN A 84 -11.70 15.33 -11.27
N PRO A 85 -12.85 14.68 -11.54
CA PRO A 85 -13.79 14.30 -10.49
C PRO A 85 -13.11 13.24 -9.60
N ILE A 86 -13.01 13.54 -8.31
CA ILE A 86 -12.48 12.67 -7.27
C ILE A 86 -13.60 12.40 -6.29
N SER A 87 -13.72 11.16 -5.81
CA SER A 87 -14.71 10.81 -4.79
C SER A 87 -14.53 11.62 -3.51
N PRO A 88 -15.59 11.89 -2.75
CA PRO A 88 -15.54 12.56 -1.47
C PRO A 88 -14.45 11.97 -0.56
N LEU A 89 -13.82 12.80 0.24
CA LEU A 89 -12.70 12.41 1.09
C LEU A 89 -13.08 11.29 2.07
N GLU A 90 -14.29 11.37 2.65
CA GLU A 90 -14.84 10.38 3.57
C GLU A 90 -14.93 8.99 2.92
N ASN A 91 -15.36 8.90 1.66
CA ASN A 91 -15.45 7.62 0.94
C ASN A 91 -14.06 7.03 0.68
N ARG A 92 -13.11 7.87 0.28
CA ARG A 92 -11.73 7.42 0.03
C ARG A 92 -11.04 6.98 1.32
N ARG A 93 -11.29 7.69 2.43
CA ARG A 93 -10.81 7.33 3.76
C ARG A 93 -11.36 5.97 4.19
N ALA A 94 -12.69 5.79 4.13
CA ALA A 94 -13.33 4.52 4.52
C ALA A 94 -12.81 3.34 3.68
N MET A 95 -12.63 3.53 2.36
CA MET A 95 -12.04 2.51 1.51
C MET A 95 -10.58 2.22 1.86
N LEU A 96 -9.80 3.23 2.20
CA LEU A 96 -8.39 3.06 2.57
C LEU A 96 -8.27 2.32 3.90
N GLU A 97 -9.05 2.69 4.92
CA GLU A 97 -9.10 1.98 6.20
C GLU A 97 -9.50 0.51 6.01
N ALA A 98 -10.51 0.24 5.17
CA ALA A 98 -10.92 -1.12 4.84
C ALA A 98 -9.86 -1.91 4.04
N ALA A 99 -9.02 -1.22 3.27
CA ALA A 99 -7.98 -1.86 2.48
C ALA A 99 -6.80 -2.35 3.33
N ILE A 100 -6.46 -1.63 4.39
CA ILE A 100 -5.24 -1.85 5.19
C ILE A 100 -5.50 -2.49 6.54
N ALA A 101 -6.75 -2.81 6.87
CA ALA A 101 -7.18 -3.27 8.20
C ALA A 101 -6.45 -4.55 8.70
N ASP A 102 -6.00 -5.40 7.78
CA ASP A 102 -5.39 -6.69 8.12
C ASP A 102 -3.86 -6.60 8.37
N GLU A 103 -3.24 -5.43 8.12
CA GLU A 103 -1.79 -5.26 8.29
C GLU A 103 -1.47 -4.24 9.40
N PRO A 104 -1.00 -4.70 10.56
CA PRO A 104 -0.74 -3.82 11.71
C PRO A 104 0.33 -2.76 11.49
N ALA A 105 1.21 -2.95 10.51
CA ALA A 105 2.25 -2.00 10.17
C ALA A 105 1.75 -0.87 9.26
N PHE A 106 0.50 -0.94 8.75
CA PHE A 106 -0.08 0.08 7.89
C PHE A 106 -0.98 1.01 8.70
N GLU A 107 -0.79 2.31 8.54
CA GLU A 107 -1.53 3.35 9.25
C GLU A 107 -2.04 4.41 8.26
N VAL A 108 -3.28 4.89 8.42
CA VAL A 108 -3.76 6.06 7.67
C VAL A 108 -3.20 7.32 8.32
N SER A 109 -2.49 8.13 7.55
CA SER A 109 -2.00 9.43 8.02
C SER A 109 -2.95 10.55 7.63
N GLU A 110 -3.32 11.35 8.61
CA GLU A 110 -4.21 12.52 8.43
C GLU A 110 -3.44 13.82 8.16
N VAL A 111 -2.13 13.76 7.96
CA VAL A 111 -1.27 14.94 7.82
C VAL A 111 -1.73 15.89 6.72
N ASP A 112 -2.26 15.37 5.61
CA ASP A 112 -2.79 16.16 4.50
C ASP A 112 -4.29 16.44 4.63
N ILE A 113 -5.02 15.64 5.42
CA ILE A 113 -6.45 15.86 5.66
C ILE A 113 -6.67 17.08 6.54
N ASN A 114 -5.83 17.27 7.55
CA ASN A 114 -5.98 18.29 8.60
C ASN A 114 -5.35 19.64 8.26
N ARG A 115 -4.94 19.87 7.00
CA ARG A 115 -4.38 21.14 6.56
C ARG A 115 -5.04 21.66 5.28
N PRO A 116 -5.05 22.97 5.02
CA PRO A 116 -5.50 23.50 3.75
C PRO A 116 -4.55 23.08 2.61
N GLY A 117 -5.10 22.80 1.43
CA GLY A 117 -4.32 22.52 0.22
C GLY A 117 -3.76 23.81 -0.42
N PRO A 118 -2.97 23.68 -1.48
CA PRO A 118 -2.60 22.40 -2.15
C PRO A 118 -1.64 21.54 -1.31
N HIS A 119 -1.71 20.20 -1.50
CA HIS A 119 -0.92 19.26 -0.71
C HIS A 119 0.31 18.81 -1.49
N TYR A 120 1.41 19.50 -1.28
CA TYR A 120 2.70 19.16 -1.89
C TYR A 120 3.47 18.16 -1.03
N THR A 121 4.11 17.18 -1.65
CA THR A 121 4.83 16.10 -0.96
C THR A 121 5.99 16.63 -0.10
N ALA A 122 6.69 17.67 -0.53
CA ALA A 122 7.75 18.30 0.26
C ALA A 122 7.22 18.83 1.61
N ASP A 123 6.05 19.48 1.61
CA ASP A 123 5.41 19.97 2.85
C ASP A 123 4.96 18.81 3.74
N THR A 124 4.40 17.77 3.14
CA THR A 124 3.97 16.55 3.84
C THR A 124 5.14 15.91 4.58
N LEU A 125 6.27 15.70 3.90
CA LEU A 125 7.49 15.15 4.49
C LEU A 125 8.01 16.02 5.64
N LYS A 126 8.07 17.33 5.46
CA LYS A 126 8.48 18.28 6.50
C LYS A 126 7.60 18.23 7.76
N LEU A 127 6.28 18.02 7.58
CA LEU A 127 5.36 17.87 8.71
C LEU A 127 5.57 16.53 9.41
N LEU A 128 5.75 15.46 8.66
CA LEU A 128 6.01 14.13 9.20
C LEU A 128 7.36 14.06 9.92
N ALA A 129 8.41 14.71 9.41
CA ALA A 129 9.70 14.83 10.11
C ALA A 129 9.56 15.48 11.50
N LYS A 130 8.66 16.45 11.65
CA LYS A 130 8.34 17.07 12.95
C LYS A 130 7.50 16.16 13.85
N GLN A 131 6.60 15.36 13.26
CA GLN A 131 5.74 14.45 14.00
C GLN A 131 6.51 13.21 14.51
N TYR A 132 7.53 12.78 13.76
CA TYR A 132 8.34 11.59 14.06
C TYR A 132 9.83 11.95 14.18
N PRO A 133 10.22 12.74 15.19
CA PRO A 133 11.61 13.21 15.33
C PRO A 133 12.56 12.03 15.53
N GLY A 134 13.61 11.96 14.71
CA GLY A 134 14.62 10.89 14.76
C GLY A 134 14.27 9.63 13.97
N ALA A 135 13.08 9.54 13.36
CA ALA A 135 12.75 8.49 12.42
C ALA A 135 13.35 8.78 11.04
N ALA A 136 13.79 7.72 10.34
CA ALA A 136 14.14 7.82 8.93
C ALA A 136 12.86 7.79 8.07
N LEU A 137 12.65 8.81 7.26
CA LEU A 137 11.50 8.91 6.36
C LEU A 137 11.82 8.35 4.98
N VAL A 138 11.07 7.35 4.55
CA VAL A 138 11.23 6.67 3.25
C VAL A 138 10.01 6.96 2.38
N LEU A 139 10.17 7.83 1.37
CA LEU A 139 9.10 8.14 0.43
C LEU A 139 8.92 7.01 -0.58
N LEU A 140 7.70 6.50 -0.75
CA LEU A 140 7.39 5.45 -1.72
C LEU A 140 6.76 6.03 -2.98
N LEU A 141 7.34 5.69 -4.14
CA LEU A 141 6.89 6.14 -5.46
C LEU A 141 6.77 4.96 -6.42
N GLY A 142 5.83 5.07 -7.38
CA GLY A 142 5.89 4.28 -8.61
C GLY A 142 6.95 4.82 -9.57
N GLY A 143 7.42 4.01 -10.53
CA GLY A 143 8.39 4.43 -11.54
C GLY A 143 7.96 5.67 -12.32
N ASP A 144 6.68 5.75 -12.73
CA ASP A 144 6.13 6.93 -13.42
C ASP A 144 6.27 8.22 -12.58
N SER A 145 6.01 8.12 -11.26
CA SER A 145 6.14 9.25 -10.34
C SER A 145 7.59 9.71 -10.17
N LEU A 146 8.54 8.77 -10.18
CA LEU A 146 9.97 9.13 -10.15
C LEU A 146 10.38 9.83 -11.45
N HIS A 147 9.89 9.35 -12.60
CA HIS A 147 10.18 9.97 -13.88
C HIS A 147 9.69 11.42 -13.92
N ASP A 148 8.51 11.70 -13.38
CA ASP A 148 7.91 13.02 -13.36
C ASP A 148 8.40 13.89 -12.18
N LEU A 149 9.24 13.38 -11.29
CA LEU A 149 9.59 14.02 -10.01
C LEU A 149 10.20 15.42 -10.19
N ALA A 150 10.97 15.64 -11.25
CA ALA A 150 11.55 16.94 -11.56
C ALA A 150 10.49 18.03 -11.84
N THR A 151 9.26 17.64 -12.20
CA THR A 151 8.13 18.56 -12.44
C THR A 151 7.34 18.86 -11.16
N TRP A 152 7.63 18.18 -10.05
CA TRP A 152 6.91 18.38 -8.81
C TRP A 152 7.29 19.71 -8.15
N HIS A 153 6.44 20.16 -7.24
CA HIS A 153 6.72 21.37 -6.48
C HIS A 153 7.91 21.17 -5.54
N GLU A 154 8.94 22.03 -5.69
CA GLU A 154 10.16 22.03 -4.89
C GLU A 154 10.84 20.64 -4.76
N PRO A 155 11.18 19.97 -5.88
CA PRO A 155 11.69 18.59 -5.84
C PRO A 155 13.02 18.46 -5.08
N GLY A 156 13.85 19.48 -5.06
CA GLY A 156 15.07 19.53 -4.25
C GLY A 156 14.78 19.45 -2.76
N LYS A 157 13.79 20.22 -2.27
CA LYS A 157 13.36 20.16 -0.86
C LYS A 157 12.74 18.81 -0.51
N LEU A 158 11.98 18.20 -1.42
CA LEU A 158 11.46 16.86 -1.22
C LEU A 158 12.59 15.87 -0.96
N VAL A 159 13.66 15.91 -1.75
CA VAL A 159 14.82 15.03 -1.59
C VAL A 159 15.59 15.36 -0.29
N GLU A 160 15.65 16.62 0.14
CA GLU A 160 16.25 17.00 1.42
C GLU A 160 15.48 16.45 2.63
N GLU A 161 14.15 16.49 2.59
CA GLU A 161 13.26 16.13 3.72
C GLU A 161 13.04 14.61 3.87
N CYS A 162 13.41 13.75 2.92
CA CYS A 162 13.36 12.31 3.06
C CYS A 162 14.77 11.70 3.14
N ASP A 163 14.90 10.57 3.84
CA ASP A 163 16.17 9.84 3.96
C ASP A 163 16.39 8.91 2.78
N GLU A 164 15.33 8.29 2.28
CA GLU A 164 15.35 7.41 1.12
C GLU A 164 14.08 7.57 0.26
N ILE A 165 14.15 7.15 -0.99
CA ILE A 165 13.05 7.07 -1.95
C ILE A 165 12.95 5.63 -2.44
N GLY A 166 11.96 4.90 -1.95
CA GLY A 166 11.63 3.55 -2.41
C GLY A 166 10.84 3.61 -3.71
N VAL A 167 11.36 3.03 -4.78
CA VAL A 167 10.74 3.10 -6.11
C VAL A 167 10.38 1.72 -6.60
N MET A 168 9.10 1.48 -6.85
CA MET A 168 8.66 0.28 -7.54
C MET A 168 9.09 0.35 -8.99
N ARG A 169 9.98 -0.58 -9.39
CA ARG A 169 10.41 -0.75 -10.76
C ARG A 169 9.38 -1.57 -11.52
N ARG A 170 8.97 -1.08 -12.70
CA ARG A 170 8.31 -1.94 -13.68
C ARG A 170 9.39 -2.73 -14.44
N PRO A 171 9.12 -4.01 -14.83
CA PRO A 171 9.95 -4.71 -15.80
C PRO A 171 10.13 -3.82 -17.01
N ASP A 172 11.08 -3.60 -17.69
CA ASP A 172 11.27 -2.73 -18.86
C ASP A 172 11.33 -1.20 -18.60
N ASP A 173 11.24 -0.76 -17.34
CA ASP A 173 11.35 0.66 -16.99
C ASP A 173 12.84 1.08 -17.02
N SER A 174 13.21 1.87 -18.00
CA SER A 174 14.53 2.50 -18.08
C SER A 174 14.49 3.87 -17.39
N ILE A 175 14.65 3.87 -16.06
CA ILE A 175 14.71 5.12 -15.30
C ILE A 175 16.09 5.76 -15.49
N ASP A 176 16.11 6.93 -16.11
CA ASP A 176 17.35 7.72 -16.28
C ASP A 176 17.68 8.49 -14.98
N LEU A 177 18.35 7.82 -14.05
CA LEU A 177 18.82 8.46 -12.82
C LEU A 177 19.88 9.53 -13.07
N THR A 178 20.63 9.46 -14.17
CA THR A 178 21.66 10.44 -14.51
C THR A 178 21.01 11.78 -14.90
N GLY A 179 19.97 11.73 -15.71
CA GLY A 179 19.20 12.93 -16.07
C GLY A 179 18.47 13.54 -14.86
N LEU A 180 17.95 12.70 -13.98
CA LEU A 180 17.33 13.16 -12.73
C LEU A 180 18.34 13.80 -11.77
N GLU A 181 19.55 13.24 -11.63
CA GLU A 181 20.61 13.82 -10.78
C GLU A 181 21.04 15.22 -11.23
N GLN A 182 21.04 15.47 -12.55
CA GLN A 182 21.32 16.81 -13.10
C GLN A 182 20.26 17.84 -12.73
N GLN A 183 18.99 17.40 -12.63
CA GLN A 183 17.87 18.28 -12.31
C GLN A 183 17.63 18.39 -10.80
N ILE A 184 17.89 17.31 -10.07
CA ILE A 184 17.67 17.19 -8.63
C ILE A 184 18.91 16.58 -7.98
N PRO A 185 19.92 17.37 -7.65
CA PRO A 185 21.17 16.90 -7.06
C PRO A 185 20.93 16.09 -5.77
N GLY A 186 21.62 14.94 -5.65
CA GLY A 186 21.54 14.05 -4.50
C GLY A 186 20.45 12.99 -4.55
N ILE A 187 19.58 12.99 -5.57
CA ILE A 187 18.48 12.02 -5.68
C ILE A 187 19.00 10.58 -5.86
N THR A 188 20.04 10.39 -6.66
CA THR A 188 20.59 9.06 -6.97
C THR A 188 21.08 8.34 -5.70
N ALA A 189 21.64 9.07 -4.76
CA ALA A 189 22.10 8.49 -3.49
C ALA A 189 20.93 7.97 -2.61
N LYS A 190 19.74 8.52 -2.77
CA LYS A 190 18.55 8.20 -1.96
C LYS A 190 17.63 7.18 -2.60
N VAL A 191 17.69 6.96 -3.91
CA VAL A 191 16.82 6.00 -4.60
C VAL A 191 17.19 4.56 -4.24
N ARG A 192 16.18 3.78 -3.87
CA ARG A 192 16.24 2.33 -3.65
C ARG A 192 15.10 1.68 -4.43
N PHE A 193 15.44 0.73 -5.29
CA PHE A 193 14.42 0.02 -6.04
C PHE A 193 13.78 -1.08 -5.20
N VAL A 194 12.46 -1.20 -5.32
CA VAL A 194 11.64 -2.25 -4.71
C VAL A 194 11.17 -3.16 -5.82
N ASP A 195 11.47 -4.44 -5.71
CA ASP A 195 11.04 -5.45 -6.66
C ASP A 195 9.62 -5.93 -6.28
N ALA A 196 8.66 -5.73 -7.15
CA ALA A 196 7.28 -6.17 -6.94
C ALA A 196 6.70 -6.79 -8.21
N PRO A 197 5.78 -7.77 -8.08
CA PRO A 197 5.06 -8.29 -9.22
C PRO A 197 4.34 -7.17 -9.97
N LEU A 198 4.49 -7.13 -11.28
CA LEU A 198 3.78 -6.16 -12.10
C LEU A 198 2.30 -6.52 -12.18
N LEU A 199 1.47 -5.62 -11.68
CA LEU A 199 0.03 -5.69 -11.88
C LEU A 199 -0.45 -4.42 -12.57
N GLU A 200 -0.99 -4.58 -13.77
CA GLU A 200 -1.63 -3.49 -14.51
C GLU A 200 -3.02 -3.20 -13.96
N ILE A 201 -3.09 -2.78 -12.70
CA ILE A 201 -4.32 -2.37 -12.03
C ILE A 201 -4.29 -0.87 -11.80
N ALA A 202 -5.31 -0.17 -12.25
CA ALA A 202 -5.44 1.27 -12.04
C ALA A 202 -6.82 1.64 -11.49
N SER A 203 -6.85 2.61 -10.56
CA SER A 203 -8.10 3.08 -9.94
C SER A 203 -9.14 3.56 -10.97
N HIS A 204 -8.71 4.23 -12.04
CA HIS A 204 -9.63 4.71 -13.08
C HIS A 204 -10.34 3.57 -13.81
N GLU A 205 -9.65 2.46 -14.08
CA GLU A 205 -10.25 1.30 -14.70
C GLU A 205 -11.25 0.61 -13.77
N ILE A 206 -10.95 0.57 -12.46
CA ILE A 206 -11.86 0.04 -11.45
C ILE A 206 -13.16 0.87 -11.40
N ARG A 207 -13.04 2.21 -11.37
CA ARG A 207 -14.21 3.11 -11.40
C ARG A 207 -15.04 2.91 -12.65
N LYS A 208 -14.39 2.79 -13.81
CA LYS A 208 -15.05 2.51 -15.09
C LYS A 208 -15.80 1.18 -15.05
N ARG A 209 -15.17 0.10 -14.55
CA ARG A 209 -15.82 -1.20 -14.41
C ARG A 209 -17.03 -1.16 -13.49
N ALA A 210 -16.93 -0.47 -12.35
CA ALA A 210 -18.04 -0.30 -11.43
C ALA A 210 -19.20 0.47 -12.07
N ALA A 211 -18.93 1.56 -12.81
CA ALA A 211 -19.94 2.34 -13.54
C ALA A 211 -20.64 1.52 -14.65
N GLU A 212 -19.93 0.62 -15.30
CA GLU A 212 -20.41 -0.24 -16.40
C GLU A 212 -20.96 -1.59 -15.92
N ASN A 213 -21.07 -1.83 -14.61
CA ASN A 213 -21.44 -3.12 -14.01
C ASN A 213 -20.56 -4.30 -14.48
N ARG A 214 -19.29 -4.04 -14.80
CA ARG A 214 -18.29 -5.05 -15.16
C ARG A 214 -17.62 -5.62 -13.91
N PRO A 215 -17.13 -6.87 -13.93
CA PRO A 215 -16.44 -7.46 -12.78
C PRO A 215 -15.19 -6.69 -12.37
N PHE A 216 -15.06 -6.34 -11.07
CA PHE A 216 -13.87 -5.72 -10.47
C PHE A 216 -13.54 -6.28 -9.09
N ARG A 217 -14.26 -7.31 -8.63
CA ARG A 217 -14.11 -7.90 -7.29
C ARG A 217 -12.67 -8.23 -6.89
N TYR A 218 -11.88 -8.74 -7.84
CA TYR A 218 -10.53 -9.21 -7.59
C TYR A 218 -9.44 -8.19 -7.94
N TYR A 219 -9.80 -6.95 -8.21
CA TYR A 219 -8.86 -5.84 -8.38
C TYR A 219 -8.62 -5.08 -7.08
N VAL A 220 -9.52 -5.25 -6.10
CA VAL A 220 -9.53 -4.53 -4.84
C VAL A 220 -9.64 -5.49 -3.66
N PRO A 221 -9.20 -5.09 -2.44
CA PRO A 221 -9.46 -5.85 -1.22
C PRO A 221 -10.95 -6.09 -0.97
N ALA A 222 -11.26 -7.13 -0.19
CA ALA A 222 -12.64 -7.52 0.09
C ALA A 222 -13.49 -6.39 0.69
N GLY A 223 -12.93 -5.68 1.68
CA GLY A 223 -13.61 -4.57 2.34
C GLY A 223 -13.87 -3.38 1.40
N VAL A 224 -12.92 -3.08 0.51
CA VAL A 224 -13.09 -2.02 -0.51
C VAL A 224 -14.21 -2.39 -1.49
N TYR A 225 -14.23 -3.64 -1.94
CA TYR A 225 -15.30 -4.12 -2.82
C TYR A 225 -16.67 -4.01 -2.15
N ALA A 226 -16.78 -4.47 -0.91
CA ALA A 226 -18.03 -4.40 -0.15
C ALA A 226 -18.50 -2.95 -0.02
N TYR A 227 -17.61 -2.04 0.37
CA TYR A 227 -17.92 -0.62 0.48
C TYR A 227 -18.46 -0.02 -0.82
N ILE A 228 -17.79 -0.25 -1.96
CA ILE A 228 -18.21 0.27 -3.27
C ILE A 228 -19.60 -0.27 -3.66
N VAL A 229 -19.86 -1.54 -3.40
CA VAL A 229 -21.15 -2.17 -3.75
C VAL A 229 -22.28 -1.66 -2.85
N GLU A 230 -22.09 -1.59 -1.55
CA GLU A 230 -23.08 -1.16 -0.55
C GLU A 230 -23.45 0.32 -0.72
N THR A 231 -22.47 1.17 -0.98
CA THR A 231 -22.70 2.62 -1.16
C THR A 231 -23.15 2.98 -2.58
N GLY A 232 -23.01 2.07 -3.53
CA GLY A 232 -23.24 2.37 -4.95
C GLY A 232 -22.22 3.34 -5.55
N LEU A 233 -21.07 3.54 -4.89
CA LEU A 233 -20.03 4.44 -5.34
C LEU A 233 -19.58 4.10 -6.76
N TYR A 234 -19.34 5.13 -7.59
CA TYR A 234 -19.01 5.04 -9.03
C TYR A 234 -20.17 4.61 -9.96
N ARG A 235 -21.32 4.22 -9.45
CA ARG A 235 -22.52 3.98 -10.29
C ARG A 235 -23.15 5.32 -10.68
N LYS A 236 -23.66 5.38 -11.91
CA LYS A 236 -24.41 6.54 -12.40
C LYS A 236 -25.87 6.42 -12.02
#